data_77b9eba8995f14eb7df5e8f9028dc5b3
#
_entry.id   77b9eba8995f14eb7df5e8f9028dc5b3
#
_cell.length_a   1.000
_cell.length_b   1.000
_cell.length_c   1.000
_cell.angle_alpha   90.00
_cell.angle_beta   90.00
_cell.angle_gamma   90.00
#
_symmetry.space_group_name_H-M   'P 1'
#
loop_
_entity.id
_entity.type
_entity.pdbx_description
1 polymer ?
#
loop_
_entity_poly.entity_id
_entity_poly.type
_entity_poly.pdbx_seq_one_letter_code
_entity_poly.pdbx_strand_id
1 'polypeptide(L)'
;MIKLYQLEKRIINKILFLVGKSETFVIYSPQRSFSNFFRQLIEMNLFINYEQGKTNINYYKHNPKVSMDLNLTKKFIVFVLYKEFNLWFDSIKRNPADFFEMPNRFGLKPFTIKDKQKLKKYHYNFFNKWLSNSKNIKNIEFINFREILDEKNAIKILEYIKEKYNLFSNSNLTVPKKVRFSKKFNKHKILKVNVDQSILSKKINRKIKLKRKLLINNN
;
A
#
# COMPACT_ATOMS: atom_id res chain seq x y z
N MET A 1 26.64 6.15 -3.79
CA MET A 1 25.97 5.49 -2.64
C MET A 1 24.70 4.73 -3.00
N ILE A 2 23.68 5.31 -3.65
CA ILE A 2 22.40 4.62 -3.94
C ILE A 2 22.56 3.35 -4.81
N LYS A 3 23.47 3.34 -5.78
CA LYS A 3 23.67 2.17 -6.66
C LYS A 3 24.34 0.99 -5.93
N LEU A 4 25.30 1.26 -5.05
CA LEU A 4 25.99 0.22 -4.25
C LEU A 4 25.01 -0.46 -3.29
N TYR A 5 24.24 0.31 -2.55
CA TYR A 5 23.19 -0.19 -1.65
C TYR A 5 22.14 -1.06 -2.38
N GLN A 6 21.77 -0.68 -3.62
CA GLN A 6 20.82 -1.50 -4.41
C GLN A 6 21.43 -2.83 -4.87
N LEU A 7 22.75 -2.86 -5.09
CA LEU A 7 23.47 -4.08 -5.43
C LEU A 7 23.53 -5.02 -4.23
N GLU A 8 23.95 -4.52 -3.08
CA GLU A 8 23.98 -5.28 -1.83
C GLU A 8 22.61 -5.87 -1.49
N LYS A 9 21.55 -5.07 -1.57
CA LYS A 9 20.19 -5.56 -1.35
C LYS A 9 19.79 -6.66 -2.34
N ARG A 10 20.18 -6.57 -3.60
CA ARG A 10 19.89 -7.61 -4.61
C ARG A 10 20.64 -8.91 -4.28
N ILE A 11 21.87 -8.81 -3.82
CA ILE A 11 22.67 -9.97 -3.41
C ILE A 11 22.02 -10.64 -2.21
N ILE A 12 21.69 -9.88 -1.18
CA ILE A 12 21.05 -10.40 0.03
C ILE A 12 19.70 -11.05 -0.30
N ASN A 13 18.86 -10.38 -1.09
CA ASN A 13 17.57 -10.96 -1.50
C ASN A 13 17.74 -12.24 -2.32
N LYS A 14 18.80 -12.34 -3.13
CA LYS A 14 19.12 -13.56 -3.87
C LYS A 14 19.56 -14.70 -2.94
N ILE A 15 20.35 -14.38 -1.94
CA ILE A 15 20.77 -15.34 -0.90
C ILE A 15 19.54 -15.81 -0.11
N LEU A 16 18.68 -14.89 0.35
CA LEU A 16 17.45 -15.22 1.07
C LEU A 16 16.51 -16.07 0.22
N PHE A 17 16.45 -15.82 -1.08
CA PHE A 17 15.69 -16.67 -2.02
C PHE A 17 16.26 -18.07 -2.07
N LEU A 18 17.56 -18.24 -2.19
CA LEU A 18 18.23 -19.55 -2.26
C LEU A 18 18.05 -20.37 -0.98
N VAL A 19 17.94 -19.73 0.17
CA VAL A 19 17.69 -20.39 1.47
C VAL A 19 16.20 -20.49 1.82
N GLY A 20 15.30 -20.21 0.87
CA GLY A 20 13.84 -20.31 1.08
C GLY A 20 13.23 -19.27 2.03
N LYS A 21 13.98 -18.22 2.39
CA LYS A 21 13.55 -17.15 3.32
C LYS A 21 13.18 -15.83 2.64
N SER A 22 12.96 -15.83 1.33
CA SER A 22 12.59 -14.63 0.58
C SER A 22 11.08 -14.46 0.58
N GLU A 23 10.63 -13.41 1.24
CA GLU A 23 9.24 -12.99 1.19
C GLU A 23 8.99 -12.04 0.02
N THR A 24 7.76 -12.04 -0.48
CA THR A 24 7.31 -11.15 -1.56
C THR A 24 6.04 -10.43 -1.14
N PHE A 25 5.93 -9.17 -1.49
CA PHE A 25 4.73 -8.39 -1.23
C PHE A 25 4.10 -7.80 -2.49
N VAL A 26 2.80 -7.57 -2.38
CA VAL A 26 1.99 -6.84 -3.37
C VAL A 26 1.28 -5.67 -2.69
N ILE A 27 1.00 -4.63 -3.47
CA ILE A 27 0.26 -3.46 -2.99
C ILE A 27 -1.03 -3.35 -3.78
N TYR A 28 -2.14 -3.09 -3.09
CA TYR A 28 -3.41 -2.74 -3.72
C TYR A 28 -3.93 -1.41 -3.19
N SER A 29 -4.29 -0.54 -4.13
CA SER A 29 -4.87 0.76 -3.82
C SER A 29 -5.50 1.35 -5.07
N PRO A 30 -6.50 2.23 -4.97
CA PRO A 30 -6.84 3.11 -6.08
C PRO A 30 -5.62 3.95 -6.50
N GLN A 31 -5.59 4.43 -7.75
CA GLN A 31 -4.55 5.36 -8.18
C GLN A 31 -4.45 6.56 -7.23
N ARG A 32 -3.31 7.20 -7.17
CA ARG A 32 -3.05 8.38 -6.33
C ARG A 32 -3.16 8.15 -4.81
N SER A 33 -3.01 6.90 -4.37
CA SER A 33 -3.04 6.51 -2.95
C SER A 33 -1.65 6.26 -2.34
N PHE A 34 -0.62 6.92 -2.81
CA PHE A 34 0.75 6.84 -2.28
C PHE A 34 1.44 5.47 -2.40
N SER A 35 0.98 4.60 -3.28
CA SER A 35 1.56 3.26 -3.45
C SER A 35 3.06 3.29 -3.79
N ASN A 36 3.51 4.26 -4.58
CA ASN A 36 4.94 4.39 -4.91
C ASN A 36 5.79 4.83 -3.70
N PHE A 37 5.25 5.70 -2.85
CA PHE A 37 5.92 6.09 -1.61
C PHE A 37 6.02 4.92 -0.64
N PHE A 38 4.91 4.22 -0.42
CA PHE A 38 4.88 3.06 0.47
C PHE A 38 5.80 1.94 -0.03
N ARG A 39 5.76 1.65 -1.34
CA ARG A 39 6.71 0.72 -1.95
C ARG A 39 8.15 1.11 -1.63
N GLN A 40 8.52 2.38 -1.86
CA GLN A 40 9.87 2.87 -1.59
C GLN A 40 10.21 2.77 -0.09
N LEU A 41 9.26 3.09 0.80
CA LEU A 41 9.41 2.95 2.24
C LEU A 41 9.78 1.51 2.63
N ILE A 42 9.04 0.54 2.12
CA ILE A 42 9.31 -0.89 2.37
C ILE A 42 10.64 -1.32 1.76
N GLU A 43 10.85 -1.04 0.47
CA GLU A 43 12.06 -1.47 -0.25
C GLU A 43 13.36 -0.85 0.28
N MET A 44 13.30 0.32 0.90
CA MET A 44 14.48 0.96 1.51
C MET A 44 14.87 0.34 2.85
N ASN A 45 13.94 -0.25 3.56
CA ASN A 45 14.12 -0.65 4.95
C ASN A 45 14.11 -2.17 5.17
N LEU A 46 13.31 -2.89 4.41
CA LEU A 46 13.09 -4.33 4.60
C LEU A 46 13.65 -5.14 3.43
N PHE A 47 14.21 -6.30 3.73
CA PHE A 47 14.70 -7.24 2.72
C PHE A 47 13.55 -8.11 2.22
N ILE A 48 12.74 -7.56 1.34
CA ILE A 48 11.54 -8.17 0.78
C ILE A 48 11.38 -7.76 -0.69
N ASN A 49 10.84 -8.65 -1.52
CA ASN A 49 10.65 -8.41 -2.94
C ASN A 49 9.28 -7.79 -3.23
N TYR A 50 9.21 -6.89 -4.22
CA TYR A 50 7.97 -6.31 -4.69
C TYR A 50 7.52 -6.95 -6.00
N GLU A 51 6.33 -7.56 -6.01
CA GLU A 51 5.70 -8.03 -7.24
C GLU A 51 4.93 -6.89 -7.92
N GLN A 52 5.31 -6.56 -9.15
CA GLN A 52 4.82 -5.39 -9.88
C GLN A 52 3.63 -5.68 -10.79
N GLY A 53 3.19 -6.94 -10.90
CA GLY A 53 2.18 -7.34 -11.86
C GLY A 53 2.65 -7.30 -13.31
N LYS A 54 3.96 -7.38 -13.57
CA LYS A 54 4.51 -7.44 -14.92
C LYS A 54 4.21 -8.77 -15.61
N THR A 55 4.27 -9.83 -14.86
CA THR A 55 4.00 -11.19 -15.31
C THR A 55 2.53 -11.58 -15.22
N ASN A 56 1.78 -10.97 -14.31
CA ASN A 56 0.37 -11.23 -14.11
C ASN A 56 -0.37 -9.92 -13.75
N ILE A 57 -1.32 -9.51 -14.59
CA ILE A 57 -2.14 -8.31 -14.41
C ILE A 57 -2.93 -8.31 -13.09
N ASN A 58 -3.21 -9.47 -12.51
CA ASN A 58 -3.88 -9.58 -11.22
C ASN A 58 -3.05 -8.98 -10.07
N TYR A 59 -1.73 -8.95 -10.19
CA TYR A 59 -0.83 -8.35 -9.20
C TYR A 59 -0.63 -6.84 -9.39
N TYR A 60 -1.25 -6.28 -10.43
CA TYR A 60 -1.16 -4.85 -10.67
C TYR A 60 -1.86 -4.06 -9.58
N LYS A 61 -1.11 -3.17 -8.93
CA LYS A 61 -1.50 -2.43 -7.72
C LYS A 61 -2.81 -1.65 -7.77
N HIS A 62 -3.29 -1.32 -8.96
CA HIS A 62 -4.53 -0.57 -9.16
C HIS A 62 -5.65 -1.39 -9.79
N ASN A 63 -5.52 -2.71 -9.82
CA ASN A 63 -6.54 -3.58 -10.39
C ASN A 63 -7.81 -3.59 -9.52
N PRO A 64 -8.95 -3.06 -10.00
CA PRO A 64 -10.19 -3.04 -9.25
C PRO A 64 -10.95 -4.38 -9.30
N LYS A 65 -10.56 -5.26 -10.22
CA LYS A 65 -11.19 -6.56 -10.43
C LYS A 65 -10.48 -7.69 -9.68
N VAL A 66 -9.48 -7.38 -8.84
CA VAL A 66 -8.82 -8.42 -8.09
C VAL A 66 -9.86 -9.23 -7.36
N SER A 67 -10.21 -10.37 -7.96
CA SER A 67 -10.78 -11.47 -7.24
C SER A 67 -9.71 -11.89 -6.26
N MET A 68 -10.05 -11.95 -4.99
CA MET A 68 -9.12 -12.43 -4.00
C MET A 68 -8.96 -13.92 -4.25
N ASP A 69 -8.01 -14.24 -5.08
CA ASP A 69 -7.47 -15.56 -5.14
C ASP A 69 -6.81 -15.82 -3.78
N LEU A 70 -7.37 -16.77 -3.02
CA LEU A 70 -6.79 -17.22 -1.76
C LEU A 70 -5.34 -17.69 -1.93
N ASN A 71 -4.97 -18.11 -3.14
CA ASN A 71 -3.60 -18.46 -3.49
C ASN A 71 -2.67 -17.22 -3.49
N LEU A 72 -3.17 -16.03 -3.78
CA LEU A 72 -2.41 -14.80 -3.76
C LEU A 72 -1.90 -14.48 -2.35
N THR A 73 -2.73 -14.70 -1.35
CA THR A 73 -2.39 -14.41 0.06
C THR A 73 -1.58 -15.50 0.74
N LYS A 74 -1.60 -16.72 0.21
CA LYS A 74 -0.66 -17.77 0.61
C LYS A 74 0.75 -17.48 0.11
N LYS A 75 0.85 -16.78 -1.03
CA LYS A 75 2.11 -16.53 -1.74
C LYS A 75 2.74 -15.17 -1.41
N PHE A 76 1.93 -14.18 -1.01
CA PHE A 76 2.38 -12.80 -0.83
C PHE A 76 1.88 -12.16 0.46
N ILE A 77 2.64 -11.21 0.98
CA ILE A 77 2.14 -10.24 1.94
C ILE A 77 1.38 -9.17 1.15
N VAL A 78 0.11 -8.96 1.48
CA VAL A 78 -0.78 -8.06 0.75
C VAL A 78 -0.97 -6.77 1.53
N PHE A 79 -0.51 -5.64 1.00
CA PHE A 79 -0.74 -4.32 1.56
C PHE A 79 -1.88 -3.61 0.84
N VAL A 80 -2.92 -3.25 1.57
CA VAL A 80 -4.04 -2.45 1.06
C VAL A 80 -3.91 -1.03 1.58
N LEU A 81 -3.52 -0.10 0.70
CA LEU A 81 -3.31 1.29 1.09
C LEU A 81 -4.61 2.07 1.00
N TYR A 82 -5.05 2.55 2.13
CA TYR A 82 -6.23 3.37 2.26
C TYR A 82 -5.88 4.86 2.27
N LYS A 83 -6.59 5.61 1.45
CA LYS A 83 -6.61 7.07 1.46
C LYS A 83 -8.07 7.53 1.50
N GLU A 84 -8.40 8.44 2.40
CA GLU A 84 -9.75 8.92 2.57
C GLU A 84 -10.31 9.52 1.27
N PHE A 85 -11.61 9.34 1.04
CA PHE A 85 -12.23 9.69 -0.25
C PHE A 85 -11.96 11.14 -0.68
N ASN A 86 -12.16 12.10 0.19
CA ASN A 86 -12.00 13.51 -0.17
C ASN A 86 -10.55 13.82 -0.59
N LEU A 87 -9.56 13.34 0.14
CA LEU A 87 -8.14 13.50 -0.17
C LEU A 87 -7.74 12.77 -1.46
N TRP A 88 -8.32 11.59 -1.67
CA TRP A 88 -8.13 10.82 -2.88
C TRP A 88 -8.73 11.55 -4.09
N PHE A 89 -9.97 12.02 -3.96
CA PHE A 89 -10.69 12.75 -5.01
C PHE A 89 -9.96 14.05 -5.41
N ASP A 90 -9.47 14.82 -4.43
CA ASP A 90 -8.67 16.03 -4.70
C ASP A 90 -7.34 15.70 -5.41
N SER A 91 -6.76 14.56 -5.11
CA SER A 91 -5.55 14.10 -5.82
C SER A 91 -5.84 13.73 -7.28
N ILE A 92 -7.00 13.15 -7.56
CA ILE A 92 -7.43 12.82 -8.93
C ILE A 92 -7.73 14.09 -9.71
N LYS A 93 -8.46 15.05 -9.12
CA LYS A 93 -8.73 16.33 -9.77
C LYS A 93 -7.48 17.07 -10.22
N ARG A 94 -6.42 16.98 -9.42
CA ARG A 94 -5.13 17.62 -9.75
C ARG A 94 -4.35 16.91 -10.86
N ASN A 95 -4.59 15.62 -11.08
CA ASN A 95 -3.88 14.79 -12.07
C ASN A 95 -4.85 13.77 -12.68
N PRO A 96 -5.79 14.20 -13.50
CA PRO A 96 -6.83 13.34 -14.05
C PRO A 96 -6.30 12.29 -15.03
N ALA A 97 -5.25 12.60 -15.79
CA ALA A 97 -4.71 11.70 -16.81
C ALA A 97 -4.31 10.33 -16.22
N ASP A 98 -3.65 10.32 -15.07
CA ASP A 98 -3.23 9.07 -14.40
C ASP A 98 -4.40 8.15 -14.03
N PHE A 99 -5.60 8.69 -13.94
CA PHE A 99 -6.79 7.94 -13.59
C PHE A 99 -7.53 7.38 -14.81
N PHE A 100 -7.55 8.13 -15.91
CA PHE A 100 -8.33 7.76 -17.10
C PHE A 100 -7.70 6.63 -17.93
N GLU A 101 -6.41 6.43 -17.87
CA GLU A 101 -5.76 5.31 -18.57
C GLU A 101 -6.16 3.93 -18.03
N MET A 102 -6.58 3.86 -16.79
CA MET A 102 -6.82 2.60 -16.09
C MET A 102 -8.13 1.90 -16.41
N PRO A 103 -9.27 2.62 -16.57
CA PRO A 103 -10.53 1.97 -16.95
C PRO A 103 -10.41 1.13 -18.23
N ASN A 104 -9.68 1.64 -19.21
CA ASN A 104 -9.50 0.95 -20.49
C ASN A 104 -8.73 -0.37 -20.34
N ARG A 105 -7.70 -0.43 -19.49
CA ARG A 105 -6.92 -1.65 -19.25
C ARG A 105 -7.74 -2.78 -18.62
N PHE A 106 -8.77 -2.45 -17.85
CA PHE A 106 -9.61 -3.42 -17.15
C PHE A 106 -11.01 -3.54 -17.73
N GLY A 107 -11.26 -2.94 -18.91
CA GLY A 107 -12.59 -2.94 -19.54
C GLY A 107 -13.66 -2.27 -18.68
N LEU A 108 -13.28 -1.29 -17.87
CA LEU A 108 -14.21 -0.48 -17.10
C LEU A 108 -14.66 0.73 -17.92
N LYS A 109 -15.91 1.12 -17.80
CA LYS A 109 -16.39 2.37 -18.39
C LYS A 109 -15.64 3.55 -17.76
N PRO A 110 -15.11 4.50 -18.55
CA PRO A 110 -14.39 5.64 -18.02
C PRO A 110 -15.31 6.45 -17.10
N PHE A 111 -14.79 6.82 -15.92
CA PHE A 111 -15.46 7.76 -15.04
C PHE A 111 -15.07 9.17 -15.44
N THR A 112 -16.01 10.08 -15.52
CA THR A 112 -15.71 11.50 -15.60
C THR A 112 -15.45 12.04 -14.19
N ILE A 113 -14.54 13.01 -14.06
CA ILE A 113 -14.29 13.68 -12.76
C ILE A 113 -15.56 14.39 -12.26
N LYS A 114 -16.46 14.73 -13.16
CA LYS A 114 -17.75 15.38 -12.85
C LYS A 114 -18.66 14.48 -12.01
N ASP A 115 -18.49 13.16 -12.09
CA ASP A 115 -19.34 12.22 -11.37
C ASP A 115 -18.75 11.80 -10.02
N LYS A 116 -18.76 12.74 -9.06
CA LYS A 116 -18.26 12.51 -7.70
C LYS A 116 -18.93 11.33 -7.00
N GLN A 117 -20.21 11.08 -7.24
CA GLN A 117 -20.94 10.00 -6.58
C GLN A 117 -20.50 8.63 -7.10
N LYS A 118 -20.32 8.47 -8.42
CA LYS A 118 -19.78 7.23 -9.00
C LYS A 118 -18.38 6.96 -8.51
N LEU A 119 -17.53 7.99 -8.42
CA LEU A 119 -16.18 7.87 -7.86
C LEU A 119 -16.20 7.48 -6.38
N LYS A 120 -17.15 8.02 -5.60
CA LYS A 120 -17.34 7.63 -4.20
C LYS A 120 -17.74 6.16 -4.07
N LYS A 121 -18.66 5.70 -4.91
CA LYS A 121 -19.07 4.29 -4.99
C LYS A 121 -17.92 3.37 -5.40
N TYR A 122 -17.14 3.76 -6.40
CA TYR A 122 -15.94 3.03 -6.82
C TYR A 122 -14.93 2.88 -5.68
N HIS A 123 -14.58 3.98 -5.02
CA HIS A 123 -13.65 4.02 -3.89
C HIS A 123 -14.15 3.15 -2.73
N TYR A 124 -15.42 3.27 -2.36
CA TYR A 124 -16.05 2.46 -1.34
C TYR A 124 -16.02 0.96 -1.66
N ASN A 125 -16.43 0.58 -2.88
CA ASN A 125 -16.47 -0.81 -3.32
C ASN A 125 -15.08 -1.45 -3.34
N PHE A 126 -14.06 -0.69 -3.77
CA PHE A 126 -12.69 -1.17 -3.77
C PHE A 126 -12.26 -1.63 -2.36
N PHE A 127 -12.44 -0.78 -1.36
CA PHE A 127 -12.02 -1.11 0.01
C PHE A 127 -12.95 -2.07 0.73
N ASN A 128 -14.25 -1.98 0.48
CA ASN A 128 -15.20 -2.89 1.12
C ASN A 128 -14.97 -4.35 0.71
N LYS A 129 -14.61 -4.58 -0.55
CA LYS A 129 -14.21 -5.90 -1.03
C LYS A 129 -13.01 -6.47 -0.25
N TRP A 130 -11.98 -5.63 -0.03
CA TRP A 130 -10.82 -6.03 0.76
C TRP A 130 -11.14 -6.27 2.23
N LEU A 131 -12.01 -5.44 2.82
CA LEU A 131 -12.46 -5.59 4.20
C LEU A 131 -13.25 -6.88 4.42
N SER A 132 -14.19 -7.20 3.52
CA SER A 132 -15.02 -8.41 3.62
C SER A 132 -14.17 -9.68 3.57
N ASN A 133 -13.23 -9.72 2.65
CA ASN A 133 -12.39 -10.89 2.44
C ASN A 133 -11.25 -11.03 3.46
N SER A 134 -10.86 -9.93 4.10
CA SER A 134 -9.75 -9.94 5.08
C SER A 134 -10.06 -10.66 6.39
N LYS A 135 -11.30 -11.12 6.62
CA LYS A 135 -11.64 -11.94 7.79
C LYS A 135 -10.91 -13.29 7.77
N ASN A 136 -10.73 -13.85 6.58
CA ASN A 136 -10.22 -15.21 6.37
C ASN A 136 -8.74 -15.24 5.94
N ILE A 137 -8.07 -14.07 5.85
CA ILE A 137 -6.74 -13.97 5.25
C ILE A 137 -5.78 -13.33 6.23
N LYS A 138 -4.80 -14.12 6.68
CA LYS A 138 -3.80 -13.70 7.68
C LYS A 138 -2.84 -12.62 7.15
N ASN A 139 -2.47 -12.69 5.87
CA ASN A 139 -1.39 -11.89 5.27
C ASN A 139 -1.89 -10.60 4.60
N ILE A 140 -3.03 -10.03 5.02
CA ILE A 140 -3.50 -8.72 4.54
C ILE A 140 -3.28 -7.66 5.60
N GLU A 141 -2.59 -6.58 5.21
CA GLU A 141 -2.36 -5.40 6.03
C GLU A 141 -3.04 -4.18 5.43
N PHE A 142 -3.88 -3.52 6.24
CA PHE A 142 -4.41 -2.21 5.89
C PHE A 142 -3.49 -1.12 6.43
N ILE A 143 -3.07 -0.22 5.55
CA ILE A 143 -2.22 0.91 5.89
C ILE A 143 -2.95 2.19 5.53
N ASN A 144 -3.16 3.08 6.51
CA ASN A 144 -3.69 4.41 6.24
C ASN A 144 -2.54 5.30 5.75
N PHE A 145 -2.73 5.99 4.62
CA PHE A 145 -1.69 6.85 4.05
C PHE A 145 -1.22 7.95 5.00
N ARG A 146 -2.10 8.45 5.91
CA ARG A 146 -1.73 9.45 6.91
C ARG A 146 -0.66 8.94 7.87
N GLU A 147 -0.72 7.67 8.22
CA GLU A 147 0.25 7.07 9.14
C GLU A 147 1.64 7.01 8.52
N ILE A 148 1.73 6.72 7.22
CA ILE A 148 3.03 6.66 6.53
C ILE A 148 3.62 8.03 6.19
N LEU A 149 2.86 9.10 6.34
CA LEU A 149 3.36 10.48 6.15
C LEU A 149 4.01 11.05 7.41
N ASP A 150 3.62 10.59 8.57
CA ASP A 150 4.28 10.88 9.83
C ASP A 150 5.48 9.95 9.99
N GLU A 151 6.66 10.54 10.25
CA GLU A 151 7.91 9.79 10.28
C GLU A 151 7.95 8.76 11.41
N LYS A 152 7.51 9.15 12.61
CA LYS A 152 7.48 8.26 13.78
C LYS A 152 6.51 7.09 13.54
N ASN A 153 5.33 7.36 12.99
CA ASN A 153 4.36 6.31 12.69
C ASN A 153 4.83 5.42 11.53
N ALA A 154 5.50 5.98 10.52
CA ALA A 154 6.06 5.19 9.43
C ALA A 154 7.12 4.19 9.93
N ILE A 155 7.99 4.60 10.86
CA ILE A 155 8.96 3.71 11.50
C ILE A 155 8.26 2.61 12.30
N LYS A 156 7.27 2.94 13.13
CA LYS A 156 6.47 1.93 13.86
C LYS A 156 5.77 0.93 12.95
N ILE A 157 5.31 1.37 11.79
CA ILE A 157 4.72 0.47 10.79
C ILE A 157 5.77 -0.49 10.22
N LEU A 158 6.99 0.00 9.95
CA LEU A 158 8.08 -0.83 9.48
C LEU A 158 8.49 -1.88 10.53
N GLU A 159 8.61 -1.48 11.78
CA GLU A 159 8.89 -2.38 12.92
C GLU A 159 7.81 -3.45 13.03
N TYR A 160 6.54 -3.04 13.05
CA TYR A 160 5.41 -3.96 13.05
C TYR A 160 5.45 -4.98 11.91
N ILE A 161 5.71 -4.53 10.66
CA ILE A 161 5.80 -5.43 9.51
C ILE A 161 6.99 -6.37 9.64
N LYS A 162 8.14 -5.86 10.05
CA LYS A 162 9.35 -6.63 10.29
C LYS A 162 9.11 -7.77 11.28
N GLU A 163 8.57 -7.45 12.45
CA GLU A 163 8.31 -8.42 13.52
C GLU A 163 7.26 -9.45 13.10
N LYS A 164 6.11 -8.98 12.60
CA LYS A 164 5.01 -9.85 12.24
C LYS A 164 5.36 -10.90 11.17
N TYR A 165 6.18 -10.52 10.21
CA TYR A 165 6.57 -11.39 9.10
C TYR A 165 8.00 -11.93 9.22
N ASN A 166 8.64 -11.71 10.37
CA ASN A 166 10.02 -12.13 10.65
C ASN A 166 10.99 -11.75 9.51
N LEU A 167 10.96 -10.46 9.12
CA LEU A 167 11.74 -9.95 8.00
C LEU A 167 13.07 -9.39 8.47
N PHE A 168 14.10 -9.57 7.65
CA PHE A 168 15.35 -8.85 7.81
C PHE A 168 15.19 -7.38 7.43
N SER A 169 15.91 -6.50 8.13
CA SER A 169 15.86 -5.05 7.91
C SER A 169 17.24 -4.43 7.96
N ASN A 170 17.35 -3.21 7.48
CA ASN A 170 18.52 -2.38 7.80
C ASN A 170 18.59 -2.11 9.30
N SER A 171 19.80 -1.85 9.81
CA SER A 171 20.04 -1.48 11.22
C SER A 171 19.28 -0.20 11.59
N ASN A 172 19.24 0.78 10.70
CA ASN A 172 18.52 2.03 10.89
C ASN A 172 17.37 2.15 9.89
N LEU A 173 16.12 2.16 10.39
CA LEU A 173 14.94 2.38 9.57
C LEU A 173 14.82 3.87 9.24
N THR A 174 14.54 4.17 7.97
CA THR A 174 14.47 5.55 7.48
C THR A 174 13.22 5.80 6.64
N VAL A 175 12.76 7.04 6.63
CA VAL A 175 11.61 7.44 5.81
C VAL A 175 12.10 8.22 4.57
N PRO A 176 11.68 7.84 3.36
CA PRO A 176 12.11 8.53 2.16
C PRO A 176 11.69 10.00 2.19
N LYS A 177 12.65 10.91 2.00
CA LYS A 177 12.39 12.36 1.91
C LYS A 177 11.72 12.76 0.60
N LYS A 178 11.92 11.95 -0.46
CA LYS A 178 11.43 12.22 -1.82
C LYS A 178 11.02 10.92 -2.49
N VAL A 179 9.88 10.91 -3.18
CA VAL A 179 9.45 9.76 -4.00
C VAL A 179 10.21 9.78 -5.32
N ARG A 180 10.83 8.65 -5.70
CA ARG A 180 11.69 8.52 -6.88
C ARG A 180 11.07 9.00 -8.20
N PHE A 181 9.75 8.83 -8.33
CA PHE A 181 9.02 9.10 -9.57
C PHE A 181 8.09 10.32 -9.48
N SER A 182 8.19 11.11 -8.42
CA SER A 182 7.37 12.32 -8.25
C SER A 182 8.21 13.58 -8.37
N LYS A 183 7.93 14.39 -9.38
CA LYS A 183 8.55 15.71 -9.54
C LYS A 183 8.10 16.72 -8.47
N LYS A 184 6.93 16.50 -7.84
CA LYS A 184 6.30 17.41 -6.86
C LYS A 184 5.68 16.64 -5.68
N PHE A 185 6.50 16.11 -4.79
CA PHE A 185 6.01 15.56 -3.53
C PHE A 185 6.12 16.61 -2.43
N ASN A 186 4.99 17.10 -1.93
CA ASN A 186 4.98 18.03 -0.80
C ASN A 186 4.27 17.37 0.40
N LYS A 187 5.07 16.83 1.31
CA LYS A 187 4.64 16.13 2.51
C LYS A 187 3.78 17.03 3.42
N HIS A 188 4.13 18.29 3.56
CA HIS A 188 3.52 19.19 4.54
C HIS A 188 2.11 19.67 4.19
N LYS A 189 1.75 19.76 2.91
CA LYS A 189 0.41 20.22 2.49
C LYS A 189 -0.72 19.22 2.78
N ILE A 190 -0.39 17.96 3.05
CA ILE A 190 -1.38 16.88 3.15
C ILE A 190 -1.90 16.71 4.59
N LEU A 191 -1.13 17.15 5.58
CA LEU A 191 -1.43 16.94 7.00
C LEU A 191 -2.55 17.84 7.56
N LYS A 192 -2.97 18.88 6.84
CA LYS A 192 -3.96 19.88 7.32
C LYS A 192 -5.43 19.54 7.02
N VAL A 193 -5.73 18.35 6.51
CA VAL A 193 -7.10 17.97 6.14
C VAL A 193 -7.80 17.26 7.29
N ASN A 194 -9.05 17.65 7.58
CA ASN A 194 -9.90 17.03 8.59
C ASN A 194 -9.99 15.51 8.42
N VAL A 195 -10.00 14.79 9.54
CA VAL A 195 -10.12 13.34 9.56
C VAL A 195 -11.47 12.94 8.98
N ASP A 196 -11.46 12.09 7.96
CA ASP A 196 -12.69 11.54 7.38
C ASP A 196 -13.37 10.61 8.38
N GLN A 197 -14.56 10.97 8.82
CA GLN A 197 -15.39 10.23 9.79
C GLN A 197 -16.32 9.22 9.10
N SER A 198 -16.14 8.96 7.81
CA SER A 198 -16.96 7.99 7.08
C SER A 198 -16.96 6.60 7.75
N ILE A 199 -18.03 5.85 7.53
CA ILE A 199 -18.17 4.47 8.01
C ILE A 199 -17.00 3.61 7.50
N LEU A 200 -16.56 3.83 6.28
CA LEU A 200 -15.42 3.14 5.68
C LEU A 200 -14.12 3.44 6.43
N SER A 201 -13.82 4.71 6.69
CA SER A 201 -12.65 5.12 7.48
C SER A 201 -12.66 4.50 8.87
N LYS A 202 -13.79 4.55 9.57
CA LYS A 202 -13.94 3.95 10.91
C LYS A 202 -13.68 2.44 10.88
N LYS A 203 -14.23 1.70 9.91
CA LYS A 203 -14.00 0.25 9.76
C LYS A 203 -12.53 -0.07 9.52
N ILE A 204 -11.87 0.64 8.61
CA ILE A 204 -10.46 0.42 8.30
C ILE A 204 -9.58 0.74 9.51
N ASN A 205 -9.77 1.90 10.14
CA ASN A 205 -8.99 2.30 11.31
C ASN A 205 -9.17 1.34 12.49
N ARG A 206 -10.40 0.85 12.72
CA ARG A 206 -10.67 -0.20 13.72
C ARG A 206 -9.89 -1.48 13.42
N LYS A 207 -9.85 -1.91 12.16
CA LYS A 207 -9.11 -3.11 11.75
C LYS A 207 -7.60 -2.95 11.94
N ILE A 208 -7.05 -1.80 11.61
CA ILE A 208 -5.65 -1.45 11.86
C ILE A 208 -5.34 -1.54 13.36
N LYS A 209 -6.16 -0.91 14.21
CA LYS A 209 -5.96 -0.92 15.67
C LYS A 209 -6.03 -2.34 16.26
N LEU A 210 -7.00 -3.15 15.86
CA LEU A 210 -7.16 -4.51 16.36
C LEU A 210 -5.95 -5.38 16.02
N LYS A 211 -5.45 -5.32 14.80
CA LYS A 211 -4.28 -6.11 14.39
C LYS A 211 -3.02 -5.72 15.16
N ARG A 212 -2.79 -4.43 15.40
CA ARG A 212 -1.63 -3.96 16.15
C ARG A 212 -1.69 -4.28 17.64
N LYS A 213 -2.89 -4.24 18.25
CA LYS A 213 -3.10 -4.58 19.65
C LYS A 213 -2.82 -6.05 19.95
N LEU A 214 -3.14 -6.96 19.02
CA LEU A 214 -2.89 -8.39 19.16
C LEU A 214 -1.40 -8.76 19.21
N LEU A 215 -0.52 -7.93 18.65
CA LEU A 215 0.93 -8.15 18.70
C LEU A 215 1.54 -7.65 20.01
N ILE A 216 1.04 -6.55 20.56
CA ILE A 216 1.54 -5.98 21.84
C ILE A 216 1.20 -6.90 23.03
N ASN A 217 0.10 -7.65 22.94
CA ASN A 217 -0.34 -8.54 24.02
C ASN A 217 0.24 -9.96 23.92
N ASN A 218 1.00 -10.27 22.88
CA ASN A 218 1.64 -11.59 22.68
C ASN A 218 3.17 -11.55 22.87
N ASN A 219 3.71 -10.39 23.24
CA ASN A 219 5.07 -10.17 23.70
C ASN A 219 5.06 -9.78 25.19
#